data_a5abff6ec7b7a935a78bf1aa97bbf0d4
#
_entry.id   a5abff6ec7b7a935a78bf1aa97bbf0d4
#
_cell.length_a   1.000
_cell.length_b   1.000
_cell.length_c   1.000
_cell.angle_alpha   90.00
_cell.angle_beta   90.00
_cell.angle_gamma   90.00
#
_symmetry.space_group_name_H-M   'P 1'
#
loop_
_entity.id
_entity.type
_entity.pdbx_description
1 polymer ?
#
loop_
_entity_poly.entity_id
_entity_poly.type
_entity_poly.pdbx_seq_one_letter_code
_entity_poly.pdbx_strand_id
1 'polypeptide(L)'
;MAKRDYYEVLEVEKSADAAAIKKAYRKTAMKFHPDRNPDNKEAETKFKEAAEAYEILSDDDKRARYDRYGHAGVDPNQGGGFRGGMTMDDIFSQFGDVFGDGGSPFDSFFGGGGGRGRSTRSGQKGSNIRIKVKLSLEDVANEVTKNIKVKKSVSCKSCEGSGAKDKSSVSTCGTCGGSGYVRQIKSTFLGQMQTTAVCPKCSGSGQQITAKCGTCKGDGAEMGSETISIPIPAGVEDGMQLSMRGKGNAGKNGGPNGDLLINIEVLESDNFSRDGQNIIHDLYINFADAALGTSIEVPTLSGKVKIKIPEGTQPGKIFRLRGKGLPSVQGYGTGDQLIHVNIWTPKQLNKDEKELLEKMREMPNFVPNPGKEEKGFFERMKDMFH
;
A
#
# COMPACT_ATOMS: atom_id res chain seq x y z
N MET A 1 0.21 37.53 -30.95
CA MET A 1 0.35 38.28 -29.69
C MET A 1 1.76 38.06 -29.16
N ALA A 2 2.43 39.10 -28.65
CA ALA A 2 3.76 38.93 -28.04
C ALA A 2 3.61 38.07 -26.77
N LYS A 3 4.47 37.03 -26.62
CA LYS A 3 4.50 36.20 -25.40
C LYS A 3 4.91 37.08 -24.22
N ARG A 4 4.27 36.91 -23.06
CA ARG A 4 4.61 37.62 -21.81
C ARG A 4 5.95 37.11 -21.27
N ASP A 5 6.68 37.99 -20.55
CA ASP A 5 7.92 37.61 -19.88
C ASP A 5 7.64 36.50 -18.83
N TYR A 6 8.45 35.45 -18.81
CA TYR A 6 8.26 34.31 -17.91
C TYR A 6 8.39 34.67 -16.43
N TYR A 7 9.22 35.67 -16.07
CA TYR A 7 9.29 36.19 -14.71
C TYR A 7 8.02 36.94 -14.33
N GLU A 8 7.40 37.68 -15.25
CA GLU A 8 6.11 38.34 -15.04
C GLU A 8 4.96 37.33 -14.94
N VAL A 9 5.01 36.24 -15.70
CA VAL A 9 3.98 35.18 -15.64
C VAL A 9 3.96 34.51 -14.28
N LEU A 10 5.13 34.30 -13.67
CA LEU A 10 5.26 33.71 -12.34
C LEU A 10 5.23 34.73 -11.20
N GLU A 11 5.14 36.04 -11.51
CA GLU A 11 5.16 37.15 -10.52
C GLU A 11 6.42 37.10 -9.62
N VAL A 12 7.61 36.88 -10.23
CA VAL A 12 8.89 36.83 -9.53
C VAL A 12 9.90 37.78 -10.17
N GLU A 13 10.90 38.22 -9.39
CA GLU A 13 12.01 39.02 -9.89
C GLU A 13 12.99 38.16 -10.69
N LYS A 14 13.72 38.79 -11.64
CA LYS A 14 14.77 38.12 -12.43
C LYS A 14 15.90 37.54 -11.56
N SER A 15 16.09 38.05 -10.36
CA SER A 15 17.06 37.61 -9.36
C SER A 15 16.57 36.41 -8.52
N ALA A 16 15.33 35.95 -8.70
CA ALA A 16 14.73 34.91 -7.88
C ALA A 16 15.51 33.57 -7.98
N ASP A 17 15.69 32.91 -6.86
CA ASP A 17 16.32 31.60 -6.79
C ASP A 17 15.33 30.45 -7.22
N ALA A 18 15.86 29.26 -7.43
CA ALA A 18 15.06 28.12 -7.88
C ALA A 18 13.93 27.78 -6.89
N ALA A 19 14.13 28.01 -5.58
CA ALA A 19 13.11 27.74 -4.57
C ALA A 19 11.96 28.74 -4.64
N ALA A 20 12.26 30.03 -4.88
CA ALA A 20 11.26 31.07 -5.07
C ALA A 20 10.45 30.84 -6.36
N ILE A 21 11.11 30.48 -7.47
CA ILE A 21 10.48 30.13 -8.75
C ILE A 21 9.52 28.94 -8.57
N LYS A 22 9.95 27.86 -7.89
CA LYS A 22 9.11 26.69 -7.60
C LYS A 22 7.90 27.04 -6.73
N LYS A 23 8.09 27.88 -5.72
CA LYS A 23 7.01 28.34 -4.83
C LYS A 23 5.98 29.20 -5.57
N ALA A 24 6.45 30.10 -6.43
CA ALA A 24 5.60 30.96 -7.24
C ALA A 24 4.78 30.14 -8.25
N TYR A 25 5.41 29.20 -8.94
CA TYR A 25 4.72 28.28 -9.83
C TYR A 25 3.63 27.50 -9.11
N ARG A 26 3.92 26.88 -7.94
CA ARG A 26 2.90 26.15 -7.15
C ARG A 26 1.69 27.03 -6.81
N LYS A 27 1.94 28.27 -6.38
CA LYS A 27 0.87 29.23 -6.06
C LYS A 27 0.00 29.55 -7.27
N THR A 28 0.61 29.85 -8.42
CA THR A 28 -0.07 30.20 -9.67
C THR A 28 -0.84 28.99 -10.23
N ALA A 29 -0.22 27.82 -10.23
CA ALA A 29 -0.84 26.58 -10.69
C ALA A 29 -2.03 26.17 -9.84
N MET A 30 -1.97 26.29 -8.50
CA MET A 30 -3.12 26.03 -7.63
C MET A 30 -4.26 27.04 -7.81
N LYS A 31 -3.94 28.30 -8.13
CA LYS A 31 -4.92 29.34 -8.38
C LYS A 31 -5.71 29.11 -9.67
N PHE A 32 -5.02 28.66 -10.73
CA PHE A 32 -5.59 28.45 -12.06
C PHE A 32 -5.78 26.97 -12.44
N HIS A 33 -5.80 26.08 -11.43
CA HIS A 33 -6.03 24.65 -11.64
C HIS A 33 -7.38 24.39 -12.30
N PRO A 34 -7.47 23.49 -13.31
CA PRO A 34 -8.72 23.19 -14.01
C PRO A 34 -9.83 22.68 -13.08
N ASP A 35 -9.50 21.85 -12.07
CA ASP A 35 -10.50 21.35 -11.11
C ASP A 35 -11.11 22.47 -10.25
N ARG A 36 -10.39 23.56 -10.06
CA ARG A 36 -10.89 24.74 -9.32
C ARG A 36 -11.56 25.77 -10.19
N ASN A 37 -11.31 25.74 -11.50
CA ASN A 37 -11.82 26.66 -12.49
C ASN A 37 -12.37 25.90 -13.71
N PRO A 38 -13.38 25.03 -13.54
CA PRO A 38 -13.94 24.25 -14.64
C PRO A 38 -14.50 25.21 -15.71
N ASP A 39 -14.27 24.88 -16.98
CA ASP A 39 -14.73 25.62 -18.17
C ASP A 39 -14.23 27.06 -18.34
N ASN A 40 -13.21 27.48 -17.57
CA ASN A 40 -12.60 28.80 -17.67
C ASN A 40 -11.37 28.80 -18.59
N LYS A 41 -11.56 29.18 -19.85
CA LYS A 41 -10.48 29.27 -20.87
C LYS A 41 -9.35 30.23 -20.51
N GLU A 42 -9.63 31.30 -19.77
CA GLU A 42 -8.58 32.22 -19.33
C GLU A 42 -7.71 31.60 -18.23
N ALA A 43 -8.30 30.84 -17.30
CA ALA A 43 -7.56 30.11 -16.29
C ALA A 43 -6.70 29.01 -16.92
N GLU A 44 -7.22 28.31 -17.92
CA GLU A 44 -6.48 27.30 -18.67
C GLU A 44 -5.26 27.92 -19.39
N THR A 45 -5.43 29.08 -20.02
CA THR A 45 -4.34 29.78 -20.71
C THR A 45 -3.25 30.20 -19.71
N LYS A 46 -3.64 30.81 -18.56
CA LYS A 46 -2.70 31.22 -17.52
C LYS A 46 -1.99 30.03 -16.86
N PHE A 47 -2.66 28.89 -16.73
CA PHE A 47 -2.02 27.66 -16.25
C PHE A 47 -0.96 27.15 -17.21
N LYS A 48 -1.25 27.12 -18.54
CA LYS A 48 -0.30 26.72 -19.57
C LYS A 48 0.92 27.67 -19.63
N GLU A 49 0.69 28.98 -19.58
CA GLU A 49 1.76 29.98 -19.54
C GLU A 49 2.65 29.81 -18.30
N ALA A 50 2.06 29.53 -17.12
CA ALA A 50 2.82 29.30 -15.89
C ALA A 50 3.65 28.02 -15.96
N ALA A 51 3.14 26.94 -16.58
CA ALA A 51 3.87 25.70 -16.76
C ALA A 51 5.06 25.88 -17.72
N GLU A 52 4.86 26.59 -18.86
CA GLU A 52 5.92 26.91 -19.80
C GLU A 52 7.01 27.78 -19.13
N ALA A 53 6.62 28.79 -18.37
CA ALA A 53 7.54 29.65 -17.62
C ALA A 53 8.38 28.86 -16.60
N TYR A 54 7.74 27.95 -15.86
CA TYR A 54 8.45 27.12 -14.87
C TYR A 54 9.43 26.15 -15.55
N GLU A 55 9.07 25.53 -16.65
CA GLU A 55 9.95 24.63 -17.40
C GLU A 55 11.24 25.33 -17.81
N ILE A 56 11.15 26.55 -18.28
CA ILE A 56 12.32 27.30 -18.76
C ILE A 56 13.13 27.86 -17.57
N LEU A 57 12.49 28.38 -16.53
CA LEU A 57 13.17 29.05 -15.42
C LEU A 57 13.69 28.08 -14.35
N SER A 58 13.23 26.83 -14.32
CA SER A 58 13.69 25.81 -13.37
C SER A 58 14.99 25.09 -13.79
N ASP A 59 15.36 25.19 -15.07
CA ASP A 59 16.58 24.61 -15.64
C ASP A 59 17.61 25.73 -15.86
N ASP A 60 18.76 25.63 -15.22
CA ASP A 60 19.78 26.68 -15.25
C ASP A 60 20.28 26.99 -16.67
N ASP A 61 20.40 25.99 -17.54
CA ASP A 61 20.84 26.16 -18.94
C ASP A 61 19.78 26.84 -19.79
N LYS A 62 18.51 26.46 -19.63
CA LYS A 62 17.38 27.08 -20.34
C LYS A 62 17.17 28.50 -19.85
N ARG A 63 17.25 28.74 -18.52
CA ARG A 63 17.15 30.05 -17.92
C ARG A 63 18.25 30.99 -18.44
N ALA A 64 19.50 30.53 -18.48
CA ALA A 64 20.60 31.33 -19.00
C ALA A 64 20.44 31.69 -20.49
N ARG A 65 19.82 30.82 -21.29
CA ARG A 65 19.48 31.11 -22.69
C ARG A 65 18.33 32.11 -22.81
N TYR A 66 17.32 31.94 -21.98
CA TYR A 66 16.19 32.87 -21.90
C TYR A 66 16.64 34.27 -21.47
N ASP A 67 17.49 34.38 -20.46
CA ASP A 67 18.02 35.65 -19.96
C ASP A 67 18.86 36.40 -21.00
N ARG A 68 19.54 35.66 -21.91
CA ARG A 68 20.35 36.27 -22.98
C ARG A 68 19.59 36.63 -24.24
N TYR A 69 18.65 35.77 -24.64
CA TYR A 69 18.03 35.86 -25.98
C TYR A 69 16.49 35.99 -25.90
N GLY A 70 15.92 36.07 -24.69
CA GLY A 70 14.48 36.11 -24.51
C GLY A 70 13.79 34.83 -25.03
N HIS A 71 12.54 34.96 -25.46
CA HIS A 71 11.78 33.85 -26.01
C HIS A 71 12.43 33.21 -27.24
N ALA A 72 13.19 33.96 -28.04
CA ALA A 72 13.90 33.44 -29.20
C ALA A 72 14.99 32.43 -28.85
N GLY A 73 15.59 32.54 -27.64
CA GLY A 73 16.64 31.63 -27.18
C GLY A 73 16.14 30.26 -26.70
N VAL A 74 14.81 30.12 -26.53
CA VAL A 74 14.14 28.93 -26.05
C VAL A 74 13.04 28.44 -27.00
N ASP A 75 12.99 28.96 -28.25
CA ASP A 75 12.00 28.59 -29.24
C ASP A 75 12.31 27.19 -29.82
N PRO A 76 11.33 26.27 -29.81
CA PRO A 76 11.51 24.88 -30.28
C PRO A 76 11.89 24.71 -31.75
N ASN A 77 11.75 25.75 -32.58
CA ASN A 77 12.04 25.67 -34.02
C ASN A 77 13.54 25.80 -34.38
N GLN A 78 14.42 26.12 -33.39
CA GLN A 78 15.87 26.28 -33.65
C GLN A 78 16.77 25.30 -32.84
N GLY A 79 16.31 24.09 -32.59
CA GLY A 79 17.17 23.02 -32.04
C GLY A 79 16.86 22.66 -30.57
N GLY A 80 15.98 21.75 -30.37
CA GLY A 80 15.85 20.93 -29.19
C GLY A 80 14.96 21.52 -28.08
N GLY A 81 13.67 21.40 -28.23
CA GLY A 81 12.68 21.69 -27.19
C GLY A 81 11.28 21.78 -27.80
N PHE A 82 10.32 21.41 -27.16
CA PHE A 82 8.87 21.50 -27.33
C PHE A 82 8.24 21.68 -28.72
N ARG A 83 7.64 20.60 -29.21
CA ARG A 83 6.69 20.60 -30.33
C ARG A 83 5.37 21.20 -29.84
N GLY A 84 4.93 22.31 -30.45
CA GLY A 84 3.74 23.05 -30.06
C GLY A 84 2.49 22.19 -29.96
N GLY A 85 1.75 22.38 -28.86
CA GLY A 85 0.46 21.78 -28.62
C GLY A 85 0.45 20.83 -27.42
N MET A 86 1.01 21.22 -26.25
CA MET A 86 0.80 20.47 -25.03
C MET A 86 -0.67 20.41 -24.67
N THR A 87 -1.18 19.20 -24.49
CA THR A 87 -2.47 18.97 -23.87
C THR A 87 -2.36 19.16 -22.34
N MET A 88 -3.48 19.36 -21.67
CA MET A 88 -3.49 19.44 -20.19
C MET A 88 -2.92 18.18 -19.55
N ASP A 89 -3.15 17.00 -20.15
CA ASP A 89 -2.59 15.73 -19.69
C ASP A 89 -1.05 15.68 -19.78
N ASP A 90 -0.47 16.29 -20.82
CA ASP A 90 0.98 16.37 -20.97
C ASP A 90 1.62 17.24 -19.87
N ILE A 91 0.96 18.33 -19.49
CA ILE A 91 1.40 19.22 -18.41
C ILE A 91 1.31 18.50 -17.06
N PHE A 92 0.20 17.81 -16.80
CA PHE A 92 0.01 17.04 -15.56
C PHE A 92 1.01 15.89 -15.45
N SER A 93 1.32 15.20 -16.53
CA SER A 93 2.28 14.10 -16.52
C SER A 93 3.72 14.57 -16.30
N GLN A 94 4.08 15.75 -16.79
CA GLN A 94 5.45 16.27 -16.71
C GLN A 94 5.74 16.99 -15.39
N PHE A 95 4.73 17.58 -14.76
CA PHE A 95 4.89 18.36 -13.54
C PHE A 95 4.18 17.75 -12.30
N GLY A 96 3.73 16.50 -12.39
CA GLY A 96 3.08 15.77 -11.30
C GLY A 96 3.89 15.75 -10.00
N ASP A 97 5.21 15.65 -10.08
CA ASP A 97 6.14 15.66 -8.95
C ASP A 97 6.18 16.98 -8.16
N VAL A 98 5.74 18.08 -8.78
CA VAL A 98 5.69 19.38 -8.12
C VAL A 98 4.45 19.50 -7.23
N PHE A 99 3.40 18.72 -7.51
CA PHE A 99 2.12 18.75 -6.80
C PHE A 99 1.96 17.63 -5.75
N GLY A 100 2.79 16.58 -5.77
CA GLY A 100 2.66 15.42 -4.90
C GLY A 100 3.89 15.16 -4.05
N ASP A 101 3.85 15.52 -2.78
CA ASP A 101 4.72 14.97 -1.72
C ASP A 101 4.07 13.69 -1.16
N GLY A 102 3.91 12.69 -2.03
CA GLY A 102 3.34 11.39 -1.68
C GLY A 102 3.11 10.55 -2.92
N GLY A 103 4.04 9.65 -3.18
CA GLY A 103 4.04 8.53 -4.11
C GLY A 103 2.88 8.42 -5.11
N SER A 104 3.02 9.07 -6.25
CA SER A 104 2.05 8.94 -7.34
C SER A 104 2.25 7.62 -8.10
N PRO A 105 1.18 6.91 -8.51
CA PRO A 105 1.26 5.71 -9.35
C PRO A 105 1.90 5.93 -10.73
N PHE A 106 2.16 7.18 -11.11
CA PHE A 106 2.73 7.59 -12.39
C PHE A 106 4.24 7.41 -12.53
N ASP A 107 4.98 7.26 -11.43
CA ASP A 107 6.44 7.06 -11.45
C ASP A 107 6.86 5.73 -12.11
N SER A 108 5.95 4.77 -12.20
CA SER A 108 6.16 3.49 -12.88
C SER A 108 6.05 3.55 -14.39
N PHE A 109 5.43 4.58 -14.96
CA PHE A 109 5.13 4.66 -16.39
C PHE A 109 6.13 5.55 -17.17
N PHE A 110 6.72 6.57 -16.53
CA PHE A 110 7.62 7.54 -17.17
C PHE A 110 9.08 7.51 -16.71
N GLY A 111 9.47 6.63 -15.80
CA GLY A 111 10.85 6.42 -15.35
C GLY A 111 11.81 5.83 -16.41
N GLY A 112 11.53 5.97 -17.69
CA GLY A 112 12.25 5.38 -18.81
C GLY A 112 13.12 6.34 -19.63
N GLY A 113 13.99 7.15 -19.00
CA GLY A 113 14.89 7.96 -19.83
C GLY A 113 16.02 8.63 -19.04
N GLY A 114 17.15 7.96 -18.86
CA GLY A 114 18.39 8.64 -18.49
C GLY A 114 19.16 8.07 -17.29
N GLY A 115 19.32 6.77 -17.17
CA GLY A 115 20.21 6.12 -16.18
C GLY A 115 21.29 5.31 -16.89
N ARG A 116 22.53 5.71 -16.72
CA ARG A 116 23.74 4.99 -17.13
C ARG A 116 23.61 3.49 -16.93
N GLY A 117 23.88 2.73 -17.98
CA GLY A 117 23.81 1.29 -18.07
C GLY A 117 24.27 0.50 -16.86
N ARG A 118 23.35 0.12 -16.02
CA ARG A 118 23.43 -1.15 -15.33
C ARG A 118 22.94 -2.18 -16.33
N SER A 119 23.88 -2.98 -16.85
CA SER A 119 23.57 -4.18 -17.60
C SER A 119 22.47 -4.96 -16.86
N THR A 120 21.23 -4.71 -17.23
CA THR A 120 20.09 -5.51 -16.77
C THR A 120 20.36 -6.91 -17.33
N ARG A 121 20.64 -7.85 -16.42
CA ARG A 121 20.69 -9.28 -16.77
C ARG A 121 19.40 -9.60 -17.52
N SER A 122 19.52 -9.79 -18.83
CA SER A 122 18.37 -9.93 -19.74
C SER A 122 17.87 -11.37 -19.75
N GLY A 123 17.37 -11.84 -18.59
CA GLY A 123 16.65 -13.10 -18.45
C GLY A 123 15.16 -12.82 -18.26
N GLN A 124 14.33 -13.85 -18.40
CA GLN A 124 12.91 -13.73 -18.11
C GLN A 124 12.69 -13.62 -16.60
N LYS A 125 11.94 -12.60 -16.16
CA LYS A 125 11.53 -12.44 -14.75
C LYS A 125 10.72 -13.67 -14.32
N GLY A 126 11.02 -14.18 -13.13
CA GLY A 126 10.23 -15.23 -12.48
C GLY A 126 8.82 -14.74 -12.14
N SER A 127 7.86 -15.66 -12.12
CA SER A 127 6.49 -15.34 -11.73
C SER A 127 6.39 -15.11 -10.22
N ASN A 128 5.44 -14.26 -9.83
CA ASN A 128 5.12 -14.05 -8.43
C ASN A 128 4.42 -15.28 -7.86
N ILE A 129 4.60 -15.49 -6.54
CA ILE A 129 3.93 -16.55 -5.79
C ILE A 129 2.99 -15.88 -4.80
N ARG A 130 1.79 -16.45 -4.64
CA ARG A 130 0.83 -16.02 -3.62
C ARG A 130 0.67 -17.12 -2.60
N ILE A 131 0.75 -16.75 -1.32
CA ILE A 131 0.48 -17.63 -0.20
C ILE A 131 -0.50 -16.97 0.76
N LYS A 132 -1.21 -17.78 1.54
CA LYS A 132 -2.04 -17.30 2.65
C LYS A 132 -1.37 -17.67 3.95
N VAL A 133 -1.35 -16.74 4.90
CA VAL A 133 -0.82 -16.95 6.25
C VAL A 133 -1.95 -16.69 7.24
N LYS A 134 -2.23 -17.70 8.05
CA LYS A 134 -3.25 -17.62 9.11
C LYS A 134 -2.61 -17.14 10.39
N LEU A 135 -3.26 -16.16 11.02
CA LEU A 135 -2.82 -15.54 12.27
C LEU A 135 -3.96 -15.56 13.28
N SER A 136 -3.64 -15.83 14.54
CA SER A 136 -4.57 -15.57 15.64
C SER A 136 -4.55 -14.09 16.03
N LEU A 137 -5.53 -13.63 16.81
CA LEU A 137 -5.53 -12.25 17.33
C LEU A 137 -4.34 -11.97 18.25
N GLU A 138 -3.86 -12.98 18.96
CA GLU A 138 -2.66 -12.89 19.79
C GLU A 138 -1.38 -12.72 18.94
N ASP A 139 -1.31 -13.40 17.79
CA ASP A 139 -0.24 -13.21 16.80
C ASP A 139 -0.26 -11.78 16.24
N VAL A 140 -1.46 -11.26 15.98
CA VAL A 140 -1.65 -9.89 15.44
C VAL A 140 -1.30 -8.81 16.46
N ALA A 141 -1.49 -9.08 17.75
CA ALA A 141 -1.13 -8.13 18.81
C ALA A 141 0.38 -7.89 18.93
N ASN A 142 1.19 -8.82 18.44
CA ASN A 142 2.64 -8.77 18.54
C ASN A 142 3.28 -8.85 17.15
N GLU A 143 4.51 -8.37 17.05
CA GLU A 143 5.33 -8.65 15.87
C GLU A 143 5.74 -10.12 15.88
N VAL A 144 5.39 -10.85 14.82
CA VAL A 144 5.64 -12.30 14.73
C VAL A 144 6.37 -12.64 13.44
N THR A 145 7.40 -13.48 13.56
CA THR A 145 8.09 -14.04 12.39
C THR A 145 7.60 -15.47 12.13
N LYS A 146 6.94 -15.68 11.00
CA LYS A 146 6.49 -17.02 10.58
C LYS A 146 7.45 -17.62 9.56
N ASN A 147 7.92 -18.84 9.80
CA ASN A 147 8.77 -19.58 8.89
C ASN A 147 7.93 -20.53 8.04
N ILE A 148 7.88 -20.30 6.74
CA ILE A 148 7.04 -21.07 5.82
C ILE A 148 7.90 -21.76 4.76
N LYS A 149 7.70 -23.05 4.58
CA LYS A 149 8.34 -23.83 3.52
C LYS A 149 7.50 -23.73 2.25
N VAL A 150 8.03 -23.01 1.25
CA VAL A 150 7.38 -22.78 -0.03
C VAL A 150 8.00 -23.66 -1.11
N LYS A 151 7.18 -24.41 -1.84
CA LYS A 151 7.61 -25.11 -3.07
C LYS A 151 7.59 -24.12 -4.21
N LYS A 152 8.73 -23.88 -4.84
CA LYS A 152 8.87 -22.91 -5.91
C LYS A 152 10.00 -23.25 -6.86
N SER A 153 10.04 -22.57 -8.00
CA SER A 153 11.21 -22.58 -8.86
C SER A 153 12.36 -21.83 -8.15
N VAL A 154 13.49 -22.48 -7.97
CA VAL A 154 14.72 -21.93 -7.39
C VAL A 154 15.82 -21.89 -8.44
N SER A 155 16.80 -21.01 -8.30
CA SER A 155 17.94 -20.97 -9.21
C SER A 155 18.68 -22.31 -9.17
N CYS A 156 18.96 -22.85 -10.33
CA CYS A 156 19.67 -24.12 -10.46
C CYS A 156 21.07 -24.02 -9.82
N LYS A 157 21.34 -24.87 -8.87
CA LYS A 157 22.62 -24.88 -8.13
C LYS A 157 23.81 -25.22 -9.02
N SER A 158 23.62 -26.08 -10.05
CA SER A 158 24.69 -26.54 -10.93
C SER A 158 25.21 -25.46 -11.88
N CYS A 159 24.37 -24.54 -12.31
CA CYS A 159 24.75 -23.48 -13.26
C CYS A 159 24.53 -22.07 -12.71
N GLU A 160 24.19 -21.91 -11.42
CA GLU A 160 23.98 -20.63 -10.76
C GLU A 160 22.96 -19.72 -11.50
N GLY A 161 21.97 -20.34 -12.12
CA GLY A 161 20.92 -19.62 -12.83
C GLY A 161 21.20 -19.31 -14.30
N SER A 162 22.42 -19.58 -14.82
CA SER A 162 22.79 -19.27 -16.22
C SER A 162 22.10 -20.15 -17.25
N GLY A 163 21.71 -21.36 -16.91
CA GLY A 163 21.18 -22.37 -17.83
C GLY A 163 22.25 -23.04 -18.70
N ALA A 164 23.50 -22.59 -18.68
CA ALA A 164 24.61 -23.14 -19.44
C ALA A 164 25.36 -24.19 -18.65
N LYS A 165 25.99 -25.13 -19.35
CA LYS A 165 26.85 -26.15 -18.74
C LYS A 165 28.06 -25.51 -18.05
N ASP A 166 28.70 -24.58 -18.72
CA ASP A 166 29.89 -23.86 -18.29
C ASP A 166 29.79 -22.39 -18.68
N LYS A 167 30.56 -21.49 -18.05
CA LYS A 167 30.62 -20.07 -18.38
C LYS A 167 31.07 -19.82 -19.82
N SER A 168 31.93 -20.69 -20.37
CA SER A 168 32.38 -20.65 -21.78
C SER A 168 31.30 -21.03 -22.77
N SER A 169 30.24 -21.70 -22.33
CA SER A 169 29.09 -22.08 -23.18
C SER A 169 28.03 -20.98 -23.35
N VAL A 170 28.33 -19.78 -22.88
CA VAL A 170 27.48 -18.60 -23.06
C VAL A 170 28.15 -17.64 -24.05
N SER A 171 27.51 -17.37 -25.16
CA SER A 171 27.98 -16.41 -26.17
C SER A 171 26.98 -15.29 -26.39
N THR A 172 27.46 -14.16 -26.86
CA THR A 172 26.57 -13.04 -27.23
C THR A 172 25.68 -13.46 -28.40
N CYS A 173 24.40 -13.17 -28.35
CA CYS A 173 23.47 -13.51 -29.41
C CYS A 173 23.79 -12.75 -30.68
N GLY A 174 24.20 -13.46 -31.77
CA GLY A 174 24.57 -12.86 -33.05
C GLY A 174 23.42 -12.16 -33.78
N THR A 175 22.15 -12.44 -33.42
CA THR A 175 20.99 -11.82 -34.06
C THR A 175 20.69 -10.43 -33.53
N CYS A 176 20.88 -10.21 -32.23
CA CYS A 176 20.59 -8.92 -31.58
C CYS A 176 21.82 -8.20 -31.05
N GLY A 177 23.02 -8.76 -31.24
CA GLY A 177 24.27 -8.19 -30.76
C GLY A 177 24.34 -7.99 -29.25
N GLY A 178 23.59 -8.79 -28.49
CA GLY A 178 23.51 -8.69 -27.02
C GLY A 178 22.37 -7.79 -26.49
N SER A 179 21.68 -7.06 -27.36
CA SER A 179 20.59 -6.11 -26.92
C SER A 179 19.34 -6.81 -26.39
N GLY A 180 19.11 -8.07 -26.74
CA GLY A 180 17.89 -8.81 -26.43
C GLY A 180 16.69 -8.46 -27.31
N TYR A 181 16.78 -7.41 -28.12
CA TYR A 181 15.70 -6.91 -28.97
C TYR A 181 16.15 -6.76 -30.42
N VAL A 182 15.21 -6.89 -31.33
CA VAL A 182 15.40 -6.67 -32.75
C VAL A 182 14.39 -5.64 -33.25
N ARG A 183 14.84 -4.81 -34.20
CA ARG A 183 13.95 -3.86 -34.88
C ARG A 183 13.19 -4.60 -35.96
N GLN A 184 11.87 -4.49 -35.95
CA GLN A 184 11.00 -5.04 -37.01
C GLN A 184 10.22 -3.90 -37.65
N ILE A 185 10.16 -3.92 -38.96
CA ILE A 185 9.33 -3.00 -39.76
C ILE A 185 7.99 -3.69 -39.96
N LYS A 186 6.92 -3.15 -39.36
CA LYS A 186 5.55 -3.60 -39.63
C LYS A 186 4.88 -2.65 -40.59
N SER A 187 4.39 -3.19 -41.69
CA SER A 187 3.57 -2.43 -42.64
C SER A 187 2.16 -2.32 -42.11
N THR A 188 1.68 -1.11 -41.88
CA THR A 188 0.31 -0.81 -41.45
C THR A 188 -0.36 0.01 -42.55
N PHE A 189 -1.67 0.16 -42.49
CA PHE A 189 -2.42 0.95 -43.45
C PHE A 189 -2.02 2.46 -43.47
N LEU A 190 -1.37 2.93 -42.39
CA LEU A 190 -0.82 4.29 -42.26
C LEU A 190 0.67 4.39 -42.72
N GLY A 191 1.25 3.30 -43.22
CA GLY A 191 2.66 3.27 -43.66
C GLY A 191 3.50 2.25 -42.87
N GLN A 192 4.80 2.31 -43.10
CA GLN A 192 5.77 1.45 -42.45
C GLN A 192 6.11 2.00 -41.02
N MET A 193 5.88 1.19 -40.00
CA MET A 193 6.19 1.53 -38.66
C MET A 193 7.31 0.65 -38.10
N GLN A 194 8.37 1.27 -37.60
CA GLN A 194 9.48 0.56 -36.99
C GLN A 194 9.13 0.26 -35.53
N THR A 195 9.02 -1.03 -35.18
CA THR A 195 8.74 -1.50 -33.83
C THR A 195 9.89 -2.31 -33.27
N THR A 196 10.11 -2.26 -31.98
CA THR A 196 11.10 -3.10 -31.29
C THR A 196 10.39 -4.36 -30.79
N ALA A 197 10.92 -5.53 -31.15
CA ALA A 197 10.41 -6.83 -30.72
C ALA A 197 11.48 -7.60 -29.94
N VAL A 198 11.04 -8.50 -29.05
CA VAL A 198 11.95 -9.41 -28.35
C VAL A 198 12.66 -10.29 -29.38
N CYS A 199 13.97 -10.43 -29.26
CA CYS A 199 14.76 -11.25 -30.18
C CYS A 199 14.30 -12.72 -30.14
N PRO A 200 13.84 -13.30 -31.27
CA PRO A 200 13.30 -14.66 -31.27
C PRO A 200 14.36 -15.74 -30.98
N LYS A 201 15.64 -15.44 -31.22
CA LYS A 201 16.74 -16.41 -31.04
C LYS A 201 17.20 -16.54 -29.60
N CYS A 202 17.22 -15.45 -28.82
CA CYS A 202 17.63 -15.44 -27.43
C CYS A 202 16.48 -15.18 -26.46
N SER A 203 15.25 -15.01 -26.96
CA SER A 203 14.05 -14.72 -26.14
C SER A 203 14.26 -13.59 -25.13
N GLY A 204 14.98 -12.54 -25.55
CA GLY A 204 15.24 -11.37 -24.73
C GLY A 204 16.51 -11.44 -23.86
N SER A 205 17.18 -12.61 -23.76
CA SER A 205 18.36 -12.76 -22.90
C SER A 205 19.63 -12.07 -23.42
N GLY A 206 19.68 -11.69 -24.69
CA GLY A 206 20.88 -11.13 -25.32
C GLY A 206 22.03 -12.13 -25.47
N GLN A 207 21.89 -13.32 -24.91
CA GLN A 207 22.91 -14.38 -24.90
C GLN A 207 22.37 -15.66 -25.53
N GLN A 208 23.25 -16.46 -26.08
CA GLN A 208 22.95 -17.77 -26.66
C GLN A 208 23.73 -18.84 -25.92
N ILE A 209 23.04 -19.88 -25.46
CA ILE A 209 23.63 -21.02 -24.76
C ILE A 209 23.98 -22.07 -25.81
N THR A 210 25.28 -22.39 -25.97
CA THR A 210 25.79 -23.41 -26.90
C THR A 210 25.71 -24.82 -26.32
N ALA A 211 25.97 -24.97 -25.01
CA ALA A 211 25.79 -26.23 -24.28
C ALA A 211 24.88 -26.00 -23.07
N LYS A 212 23.76 -26.71 -23.01
CA LYS A 212 22.77 -26.58 -21.94
C LYS A 212 23.23 -27.31 -20.66
N CYS A 213 22.89 -26.76 -19.49
CA CYS A 213 23.09 -27.41 -18.21
C CYS A 213 22.26 -28.72 -18.13
N GLY A 214 22.89 -29.82 -17.74
CA GLY A 214 22.23 -31.14 -17.67
C GLY A 214 21.10 -31.19 -16.60
N THR A 215 21.24 -30.43 -15.52
CA THR A 215 20.26 -30.41 -14.40
C THR A 215 19.00 -29.66 -14.74
N CYS A 216 19.09 -28.40 -15.21
CA CYS A 216 17.93 -27.56 -15.52
C CYS A 216 17.56 -27.55 -17.01
N LYS A 217 18.24 -28.32 -17.85
CA LYS A 217 18.00 -28.43 -19.30
C LYS A 217 17.99 -27.10 -20.07
N GLY A 218 18.70 -26.10 -19.51
CA GLY A 218 18.84 -24.77 -20.13
C GLY A 218 17.97 -23.68 -19.53
N ASP A 219 17.04 -23.99 -18.61
CA ASP A 219 16.14 -23.01 -18.01
C ASP A 219 16.83 -22.12 -16.96
N GLY A 220 17.93 -22.56 -16.36
CA GLY A 220 18.61 -21.88 -15.27
C GLY A 220 17.91 -22.01 -13.93
N ALA A 221 16.74 -22.65 -13.89
CA ALA A 221 15.91 -22.82 -12.70
C ALA A 221 15.41 -24.25 -12.58
N GLU A 222 15.18 -24.71 -11.36
CA GLU A 222 14.67 -26.04 -11.02
C GLU A 222 13.60 -25.98 -9.94
N MET A 223 12.73 -26.99 -9.85
CA MET A 223 11.75 -27.06 -8.78
C MET A 223 12.42 -27.44 -7.46
N GLY A 224 12.23 -26.63 -6.45
CA GLY A 224 12.78 -26.83 -5.12
C GLY A 224 11.84 -26.37 -4.02
N SER A 225 12.32 -26.44 -2.78
CA SER A 225 11.62 -25.86 -1.64
C SER A 225 12.58 -24.95 -0.87
N GLU A 226 12.09 -23.79 -0.49
CA GLU A 226 12.83 -22.82 0.33
C GLU A 226 12.01 -22.47 1.56
N THR A 227 12.67 -22.45 2.72
CA THR A 227 12.06 -21.92 3.95
C THR A 227 12.29 -20.43 3.98
N ILE A 228 11.21 -19.66 4.04
CA ILE A 228 11.21 -18.21 4.02
C ILE A 228 10.71 -17.72 5.38
N SER A 229 11.49 -16.88 6.05
CA SER A 229 11.09 -16.18 7.26
C SER A 229 10.36 -14.92 6.88
N ILE A 230 9.13 -14.79 7.32
CA ILE A 230 8.22 -13.69 6.99
C ILE A 230 8.02 -12.88 8.27
N PRO A 231 8.62 -11.70 8.38
CA PRO A 231 8.30 -10.77 9.45
C PRO A 231 6.92 -10.16 9.20
N ILE A 232 6.02 -10.34 10.14
CA ILE A 232 4.66 -9.81 10.09
C ILE A 232 4.56 -8.72 11.16
N PRO A 233 4.32 -7.47 10.76
CA PRO A 233 4.17 -6.38 11.74
C PRO A 233 2.93 -6.59 12.59
N ALA A 234 2.99 -6.07 13.81
CA ALA A 234 1.82 -6.07 14.69
C ALA A 234 0.69 -5.21 14.13
N GLY A 235 -0.55 -5.56 14.47
CA GLY A 235 -1.75 -4.81 14.07
C GLY A 235 -2.29 -5.11 12.67
N VAL A 236 -1.67 -6.02 11.89
CA VAL A 236 -2.16 -6.37 10.55
C VAL A 236 -3.65 -6.70 10.54
N GLU A 237 -4.31 -6.38 9.44
CA GLU A 237 -5.75 -6.62 9.26
C GLU A 237 -6.01 -7.82 8.36
N ASP A 238 -7.20 -8.41 8.48
CA ASP A 238 -7.64 -9.47 7.59
C ASP A 238 -7.66 -8.98 6.14
N GLY A 239 -7.22 -9.83 5.21
CA GLY A 239 -7.10 -9.48 3.79
C GLY A 239 -5.89 -8.60 3.43
N MET A 240 -5.10 -8.12 4.38
CA MET A 240 -3.87 -7.37 4.08
C MET A 240 -2.90 -8.22 3.26
N GLN A 241 -2.22 -7.56 2.29
CA GLN A 241 -1.20 -8.19 1.46
C GLN A 241 0.17 -7.62 1.76
N LEU A 242 1.09 -8.47 2.18
CA LEU A 242 2.52 -8.17 2.31
C LEU A 242 3.26 -8.63 1.05
N SER A 243 4.32 -7.92 0.67
CA SER A 243 5.15 -8.26 -0.49
C SER A 243 6.61 -8.39 -0.10
N MET A 244 7.21 -9.54 -0.44
CA MET A 244 8.65 -9.77 -0.29
C MET A 244 9.30 -9.84 -1.67
N ARG A 245 10.07 -8.80 -2.02
CA ARG A 245 10.73 -8.69 -3.33
C ARG A 245 11.75 -9.79 -3.54
N GLY A 246 11.74 -10.39 -4.73
CA GLY A 246 12.70 -11.42 -5.13
C GLY A 246 12.55 -12.77 -4.44
N LYS A 247 11.49 -12.98 -3.64
CA LYS A 247 11.21 -14.24 -2.93
C LYS A 247 10.22 -15.15 -3.65
N GLY A 248 9.76 -14.76 -4.85
CA GLY A 248 8.93 -15.57 -5.74
C GLY A 248 9.70 -16.65 -6.48
N ASN A 249 9.19 -17.08 -7.63
CA ASN A 249 9.87 -18.04 -8.50
C ASN A 249 11.16 -17.46 -9.08
N ALA A 250 12.16 -18.29 -9.24
CA ALA A 250 13.39 -17.91 -9.92
C ALA A 250 13.11 -17.51 -11.37
N GLY A 251 13.80 -16.49 -11.84
CA GLY A 251 13.80 -16.11 -13.24
C GLY A 251 14.55 -17.11 -14.10
N LYS A 252 14.22 -17.19 -15.38
CA LYS A 252 14.93 -18.05 -16.33
C LYS A 252 16.14 -17.32 -16.93
N ASN A 253 17.18 -18.09 -17.22
CA ASN A 253 18.41 -17.59 -17.88
C ASN A 253 19.03 -16.36 -17.19
N GLY A 254 19.12 -16.39 -15.86
CA GLY A 254 19.69 -15.28 -15.09
C GLY A 254 18.76 -14.09 -14.90
N GLY A 255 17.49 -14.20 -15.26
CA GLY A 255 16.47 -13.18 -15.01
C GLY A 255 16.22 -12.97 -13.50
N PRO A 256 15.67 -11.82 -13.10
CA PRO A 256 15.34 -11.55 -11.71
C PRO A 256 14.24 -12.47 -11.22
N ASN A 257 14.28 -12.83 -9.94
CA ASN A 257 13.19 -13.57 -9.31
C ASN A 257 11.90 -12.73 -9.29
N GLY A 258 10.78 -13.43 -9.25
CA GLY A 258 9.48 -12.81 -8.92
C GLY A 258 9.39 -12.47 -7.45
N ASP A 259 8.24 -11.97 -7.04
CA ASP A 259 7.96 -11.54 -5.67
C ASP A 259 7.05 -12.56 -4.97
N LEU A 260 7.17 -12.66 -3.65
CA LEU A 260 6.26 -13.42 -2.81
C LEU A 260 5.20 -12.47 -2.26
N LEU A 261 3.95 -12.74 -2.60
CA LEU A 261 2.78 -12.01 -2.13
C LEU A 261 2.12 -12.83 -1.02
N ILE A 262 2.00 -12.26 0.16
CA ILE A 262 1.50 -12.92 1.36
C ILE A 262 0.16 -12.28 1.72
N ASN A 263 -0.91 -13.03 1.60
CA ASN A 263 -2.23 -12.60 2.04
C ASN A 263 -2.43 -13.04 3.50
N ILE A 264 -2.69 -12.09 4.36
CA ILE A 264 -3.00 -12.33 5.77
C ILE A 264 -4.46 -12.76 5.88
N GLU A 265 -4.70 -13.81 6.65
CA GLU A 265 -6.03 -14.30 7.04
C GLU A 265 -6.06 -14.36 8.57
N VAL A 266 -6.86 -13.48 9.20
CA VAL A 266 -6.98 -13.45 10.65
C VAL A 266 -8.06 -14.43 11.05
N LEU A 267 -7.71 -15.38 11.93
CA LEU A 267 -8.65 -16.38 12.44
C LEU A 267 -9.63 -15.73 13.44
N GLU A 268 -10.87 -16.17 13.39
CA GLU A 268 -11.84 -15.81 14.42
C GLU A 268 -11.39 -16.35 15.77
N SER A 269 -11.64 -15.59 16.84
CA SER A 269 -11.34 -15.96 18.20
C SER A 269 -12.63 -16.21 18.96
N ASP A 270 -12.66 -17.27 19.76
CA ASP A 270 -13.82 -17.59 20.61
C ASP A 270 -14.04 -16.56 21.73
N ASN A 271 -12.99 -15.82 22.10
CA ASN A 271 -13.01 -14.91 23.23
C ASN A 271 -13.06 -13.44 22.83
N PHE A 272 -12.64 -13.11 21.61
CA PHE A 272 -12.46 -11.73 21.21
C PHE A 272 -13.05 -11.46 19.83
N SER A 273 -13.71 -10.34 19.71
CA SER A 273 -14.10 -9.75 18.42
C SER A 273 -13.29 -8.48 18.18
N ARG A 274 -12.85 -8.26 16.94
CA ARG A 274 -12.06 -7.09 16.55
C ARG A 274 -12.96 -5.96 16.05
N ASP A 275 -12.73 -4.74 16.54
CA ASP A 275 -13.34 -3.51 16.07
C ASP A 275 -12.24 -2.46 15.83
N GLY A 276 -11.72 -2.42 14.59
CA GLY A 276 -10.56 -1.60 14.24
C GLY A 276 -9.32 -1.97 15.05
N GLN A 277 -8.84 -1.05 15.89
CA GLN A 277 -7.76 -1.29 16.85
C GLN A 277 -8.26 -1.83 18.20
N ASN A 278 -9.55 -1.70 18.47
CA ASN A 278 -10.13 -2.21 19.71
C ASN A 278 -10.46 -3.70 19.58
N ILE A 279 -10.49 -4.36 20.73
CA ILE A 279 -11.01 -5.71 20.85
C ILE A 279 -12.19 -5.71 21.82
N ILE A 280 -13.18 -6.52 21.52
CA ILE A 280 -14.39 -6.66 22.33
C ILE A 280 -14.38 -8.05 22.95
N HIS A 281 -14.69 -8.12 24.23
CA HIS A 281 -14.85 -9.36 24.98
C HIS A 281 -16.18 -9.36 25.69
N ASP A 282 -17.01 -10.38 25.46
CA ASP A 282 -18.28 -10.56 26.14
C ASP A 282 -18.06 -11.30 27.46
N LEU A 283 -18.23 -10.58 28.56
CA LEU A 283 -18.13 -11.11 29.91
C LEU A 283 -19.52 -11.45 30.43
N TYR A 284 -19.73 -12.72 30.78
CA TYR A 284 -20.96 -13.18 31.38
C TYR A 284 -20.78 -13.31 32.91
N ILE A 285 -21.61 -12.61 33.66
CA ILE A 285 -21.65 -12.68 35.13
C ILE A 285 -23.04 -13.12 35.59
N ASN A 286 -23.14 -13.70 36.79
CA ASN A 286 -24.44 -14.02 37.36
C ASN A 286 -25.10 -12.76 37.94
N PHE A 287 -26.39 -12.85 38.22
CA PHE A 287 -27.17 -11.75 38.77
C PHE A 287 -26.67 -11.30 40.15
N ALA A 288 -26.24 -12.24 41.01
CA ALA A 288 -25.77 -11.92 42.35
C ALA A 288 -24.46 -11.11 42.31
N ASP A 289 -23.51 -11.50 41.41
CA ASP A 289 -22.27 -10.76 41.19
C ASP A 289 -22.52 -9.35 40.63
N ALA A 290 -23.53 -9.20 39.74
CA ALA A 290 -23.91 -7.90 39.22
C ALA A 290 -24.52 -6.99 40.31
N ALA A 291 -25.33 -7.54 41.19
CA ALA A 291 -26.00 -6.79 42.24
C ALA A 291 -25.04 -6.41 43.39
N LEU A 292 -24.21 -7.37 43.84
CA LEU A 292 -23.34 -7.21 45.01
C LEU A 292 -21.97 -6.60 44.66
N GLY A 293 -21.62 -6.60 43.38
CA GLY A 293 -20.28 -6.30 42.95
C GLY A 293 -19.30 -7.46 43.18
N THR A 294 -18.31 -7.55 42.31
CA THR A 294 -17.32 -8.64 42.37
C THR A 294 -16.01 -8.23 41.75
N SER A 295 -14.99 -9.09 41.84
CA SER A 295 -13.71 -8.94 41.14
C SER A 295 -13.46 -10.18 40.31
N ILE A 296 -13.38 -10.00 39.00
CA ILE A 296 -13.28 -11.11 38.05
C ILE A 296 -11.99 -10.97 37.22
N GLU A 297 -11.36 -12.09 36.92
CA GLU A 297 -10.26 -12.15 35.96
C GLU A 297 -10.81 -12.28 34.54
N VAL A 298 -10.44 -11.36 33.69
CA VAL A 298 -10.81 -11.37 32.25
C VAL A 298 -9.58 -11.65 31.38
N PRO A 299 -9.73 -12.42 30.32
CA PRO A 299 -8.64 -12.64 29.37
C PRO A 299 -8.32 -11.35 28.63
N THR A 300 -7.05 -11.18 28.26
CA THR A 300 -6.56 -10.13 27.37
C THR A 300 -5.63 -10.78 26.35
N LEU A 301 -5.28 -10.08 25.28
CA LEU A 301 -4.31 -10.59 24.29
C LEU A 301 -2.91 -10.87 24.90
N SER A 302 -2.60 -10.27 26.04
CA SER A 302 -1.31 -10.43 26.73
C SER A 302 -1.38 -11.21 28.05
N GLY A 303 -2.48 -11.93 28.30
CA GLY A 303 -2.67 -12.67 29.53
C GLY A 303 -4.02 -12.38 30.20
N LYS A 304 -4.07 -12.30 31.54
CA LYS A 304 -5.30 -12.04 32.30
C LYS A 304 -5.18 -10.77 33.14
N VAL A 305 -6.27 -10.04 33.30
CA VAL A 305 -6.36 -8.83 34.11
C VAL A 305 -7.54 -8.95 35.05
N LYS A 306 -7.34 -8.63 36.32
CA LYS A 306 -8.40 -8.59 37.32
C LYS A 306 -9.12 -7.24 37.27
N ILE A 307 -10.43 -7.27 37.03
CA ILE A 307 -11.27 -6.07 37.01
C ILE A 307 -12.24 -6.10 38.19
N LYS A 308 -12.59 -4.92 38.68
CA LYS A 308 -13.62 -4.77 39.72
C LYS A 308 -14.94 -4.38 39.05
N ILE A 309 -15.96 -5.20 39.26
CA ILE A 309 -17.33 -4.92 38.85
C ILE A 309 -18.02 -4.21 40.02
N PRO A 310 -18.47 -2.97 39.89
CA PRO A 310 -19.22 -2.27 40.93
C PRO A 310 -20.57 -2.94 41.24
N GLU A 311 -21.05 -2.73 42.42
CA GLU A 311 -22.42 -3.11 42.80
C GLU A 311 -23.46 -2.39 41.93
N GLY A 312 -24.56 -3.08 41.62
CA GLY A 312 -25.63 -2.55 40.79
C GLY A 312 -25.26 -2.42 39.29
N THR A 313 -24.22 -3.13 38.80
CA THR A 313 -23.82 -3.09 37.40
C THR A 313 -24.93 -3.64 36.51
N GLN A 314 -25.40 -2.81 35.58
CA GLN A 314 -26.47 -3.15 34.63
C GLN A 314 -25.94 -3.93 33.40
N PRO A 315 -26.77 -4.79 32.77
CA PRO A 315 -26.41 -5.47 31.54
C PRO A 315 -26.14 -4.46 30.41
N GLY A 316 -25.16 -4.77 29.56
CA GLY A 316 -24.72 -3.87 28.49
C GLY A 316 -23.73 -2.78 28.95
N LYS A 317 -23.34 -2.75 30.23
CA LYS A 317 -22.27 -1.89 30.70
C LYS A 317 -20.95 -2.28 30.04
N ILE A 318 -20.20 -1.27 29.55
CA ILE A 318 -18.91 -1.48 28.92
C ILE A 318 -17.80 -1.00 29.87
N PHE A 319 -16.86 -1.89 30.17
CA PHE A 319 -15.62 -1.54 30.85
C PHE A 319 -14.49 -1.43 29.81
N ARG A 320 -13.68 -0.39 29.93
CA ARG A 320 -12.59 -0.09 29.00
C ARG A 320 -11.24 -0.33 29.66
N LEU A 321 -10.47 -1.26 29.12
CA LEU A 321 -9.07 -1.48 29.48
C LEU A 321 -8.18 -0.76 28.49
N ARG A 322 -7.62 0.37 28.89
CA ARG A 322 -6.81 1.24 28.04
C ARG A 322 -5.53 0.54 27.59
N GLY A 323 -5.20 0.66 26.29
CA GLY A 323 -3.98 0.12 25.72
C GLY A 323 -3.90 -1.41 25.72
N LYS A 324 -5.04 -2.12 25.84
CA LYS A 324 -5.12 -3.59 25.80
C LYS A 324 -5.72 -4.13 24.50
N GLY A 325 -5.90 -3.27 23.50
CA GLY A 325 -6.30 -3.64 22.14
C GLY A 325 -5.12 -3.97 21.24
N LEU A 326 -5.31 -3.77 19.94
CA LEU A 326 -4.32 -4.03 18.89
C LEU A 326 -3.52 -2.77 18.55
N PRO A 327 -2.23 -2.89 18.25
CA PRO A 327 -1.44 -1.77 17.79
C PRO A 327 -1.86 -1.33 16.37
N SER A 328 -1.52 -0.11 16.00
CA SER A 328 -1.71 0.40 14.63
C SER A 328 -0.58 -0.05 13.72
N VAL A 329 -0.89 -0.52 12.50
CA VAL A 329 0.13 -0.89 11.49
C VAL A 329 0.83 0.35 10.93
N GLN A 330 0.11 1.45 10.74
CA GLN A 330 0.62 2.66 10.05
C GLN A 330 0.73 3.88 10.96
N GLY A 331 0.29 3.78 12.21
CA GLY A 331 0.22 4.91 13.13
C GLY A 331 0.86 4.60 14.47
N TYR A 332 0.73 5.56 15.38
CA TYR A 332 1.16 5.42 16.75
C TYR A 332 -0.04 5.01 17.62
N GLY A 333 0.24 4.22 18.66
CA GLY A 333 -0.71 3.88 19.68
C GLY A 333 -1.27 2.47 19.58
N THR A 334 -1.91 2.05 20.67
CA THR A 334 -2.59 0.77 20.82
C THR A 334 -4.04 1.05 21.17
N GLY A 335 -4.95 0.31 20.57
CA GLY A 335 -6.36 0.37 20.89
C GLY A 335 -6.65 -0.14 22.30
N ASP A 336 -7.92 -0.20 22.65
CA ASP A 336 -8.39 -0.61 23.96
C ASP A 336 -9.14 -1.94 23.89
N GLN A 337 -9.22 -2.62 25.03
CA GLN A 337 -10.14 -3.74 25.16
C GLN A 337 -11.43 -3.25 25.79
N LEU A 338 -12.55 -3.52 25.13
CA LEU A 338 -13.90 -3.21 25.57
C LEU A 338 -14.53 -4.50 26.11
N ILE A 339 -14.93 -4.49 27.38
CA ILE A 339 -15.56 -5.63 28.04
C ILE A 339 -17.03 -5.34 28.15
N HIS A 340 -17.85 -6.06 27.40
CA HIS A 340 -19.30 -5.99 27.47
C HIS A 340 -19.80 -6.91 28.60
N VAL A 341 -20.44 -6.34 29.56
CA VAL A 341 -21.00 -7.14 30.67
C VAL A 341 -22.41 -7.61 30.33
N ASN A 342 -22.56 -8.91 30.29
CA ASN A 342 -23.83 -9.60 30.09
C ASN A 342 -24.22 -10.33 31.36
N ILE A 343 -25.49 -10.22 31.75
CA ILE A 343 -26.01 -10.94 32.93
C ILE A 343 -26.59 -12.27 32.46
N TRP A 344 -26.03 -13.36 32.98
CA TRP A 344 -26.49 -14.70 32.68
C TRP A 344 -27.66 -15.07 33.54
N THR A 345 -28.79 -15.42 32.92
CA THR A 345 -29.97 -15.97 33.59
C THR A 345 -30.00 -17.50 33.41
N PRO A 346 -30.01 -18.28 34.51
CA PRO A 346 -30.03 -19.73 34.43
C PRO A 346 -31.31 -20.25 33.75
N LYS A 347 -31.12 -21.23 32.84
CA LYS A 347 -32.25 -21.84 32.10
C LYS A 347 -33.01 -22.87 32.91
N GLN A 348 -32.39 -23.48 33.93
CA GLN A 348 -32.98 -24.49 34.76
C GLN A 348 -32.67 -24.13 36.21
N LEU A 349 -33.65 -24.31 37.11
CA LEU A 349 -33.55 -24.02 38.55
C LEU A 349 -34.01 -25.24 39.32
N ASN A 350 -33.33 -25.54 40.41
CA ASN A 350 -33.79 -26.50 41.39
C ASN A 350 -34.88 -25.87 42.33
N LYS A 351 -35.42 -26.67 43.26
CA LYS A 351 -36.52 -26.22 44.12
C LYS A 351 -36.10 -25.08 45.04
N ASP A 352 -34.94 -25.19 45.67
CA ASP A 352 -34.43 -24.20 46.63
C ASP A 352 -34.11 -22.85 45.93
N GLU A 353 -33.54 -22.90 44.72
CA GLU A 353 -33.27 -21.72 43.88
C GLU A 353 -34.55 -20.99 43.49
N LYS A 354 -35.62 -21.74 43.16
CA LYS A 354 -36.95 -21.16 42.85
C LYS A 354 -37.54 -20.44 44.09
N GLU A 355 -37.53 -21.09 45.24
CA GLU A 355 -38.04 -20.49 46.47
C GLU A 355 -37.28 -19.21 46.85
N LEU A 356 -35.96 -19.20 46.66
CA LEU A 356 -35.14 -18.02 46.92
C LEU A 356 -35.50 -16.86 45.98
N LEU A 357 -35.61 -17.15 44.67
CA LEU A 357 -35.97 -16.15 43.67
C LEU A 357 -37.39 -15.62 43.82
N GLU A 358 -38.34 -16.46 44.25
CA GLU A 358 -39.71 -16.05 44.59
C GLU A 358 -39.72 -15.05 45.74
N LYS A 359 -38.97 -15.33 46.83
CA LYS A 359 -38.79 -14.38 47.93
C LYS A 359 -38.16 -13.06 47.49
N MET A 360 -37.12 -13.14 46.64
CA MET A 360 -36.47 -11.92 46.11
C MET A 360 -37.44 -11.07 45.30
N ARG A 361 -38.30 -11.68 44.47
CA ARG A 361 -39.27 -10.98 43.62
C ARG A 361 -40.25 -10.11 44.40
N GLU A 362 -40.55 -10.47 45.67
CA GLU A 362 -41.47 -9.72 46.54
C GLU A 362 -40.78 -8.56 47.28
N MET A 363 -39.44 -8.47 47.21
CA MET A 363 -38.69 -7.42 47.88
C MET A 363 -38.79 -6.08 47.15
N PRO A 364 -38.93 -4.94 47.86
CA PRO A 364 -39.12 -3.62 47.23
C PRO A 364 -38.04 -3.21 46.24
N ASN A 365 -36.79 -3.56 46.53
CA ASN A 365 -35.62 -3.20 45.69
C ASN A 365 -35.52 -4.02 44.40
N PHE A 366 -36.34 -5.07 44.22
CA PHE A 366 -36.38 -5.90 43.01
C PHE A 366 -37.49 -5.47 42.02
N VAL A 367 -38.29 -4.49 42.41
CA VAL A 367 -39.29 -3.90 41.50
C VAL A 367 -38.56 -3.01 40.49
N PRO A 368 -38.67 -3.28 39.18
CA PRO A 368 -37.97 -2.50 38.17
C PRO A 368 -38.37 -1.01 38.24
N ASN A 369 -37.38 -0.14 38.42
CA ASN A 369 -37.56 1.31 38.41
C ASN A 369 -36.39 1.95 37.62
N PRO A 370 -36.38 1.80 36.27
CA PRO A 370 -35.28 2.28 35.43
C PRO A 370 -35.17 3.81 35.45
N GLY A 371 -33.97 4.31 35.71
CA GLY A 371 -33.64 5.72 35.65
C GLY A 371 -33.63 6.23 34.18
N LYS A 372 -33.47 7.55 33.99
CA LYS A 372 -33.42 8.16 32.66
C LYS A 372 -32.26 7.63 31.80
N GLU A 373 -31.14 7.25 32.44
CA GLU A 373 -29.95 6.72 31.75
C GLU A 373 -30.08 5.25 31.36
N GLU A 374 -31.02 4.52 31.98
CA GLU A 374 -31.26 3.09 31.76
C GLU A 374 -32.38 2.80 30.78
N LYS A 375 -33.02 3.86 30.26
CA LYS A 375 -34.09 3.73 29.29
C LYS A 375 -33.58 3.16 27.96
N GLY A 376 -34.41 2.34 27.33
CA GLY A 376 -34.04 1.39 26.29
C GLY A 376 -33.44 2.01 25.02
N PHE A 377 -32.92 1.13 24.18
CA PHE A 377 -32.23 1.43 22.91
C PHE A 377 -32.95 2.45 22.00
N PHE A 378 -34.29 2.41 21.94
CA PHE A 378 -35.07 3.33 21.12
C PHE A 378 -35.09 4.78 21.66
N GLU A 379 -35.00 5.00 22.96
CA GLU A 379 -34.89 6.34 23.52
C GLU A 379 -33.48 6.92 23.34
N ARG A 380 -32.45 6.10 23.46
CA ARG A 380 -31.07 6.51 23.15
C ARG A 380 -30.86 6.83 21.68
N MET A 381 -31.54 6.11 20.79
CA MET A 381 -31.53 6.43 19.34
C MET A 381 -32.27 7.76 19.05
N LYS A 382 -33.35 8.06 19.75
CA LYS A 382 -34.08 9.30 19.60
C LYS A 382 -33.26 10.53 20.03
N ASP A 383 -32.44 10.39 21.08
CA ASP A 383 -31.54 11.44 21.57
C ASP A 383 -30.28 11.62 20.67
N MET A 384 -29.93 10.63 19.84
CA MET A 384 -28.84 10.74 18.87
C MET A 384 -29.28 11.41 17.54
N PHE A 385 -30.56 11.49 17.28
CA PHE A 385 -31.12 12.12 16.05
C PHE A 385 -31.79 13.48 16.31
N HIS A 386 -31.67 14.01 17.51
CA HIS A 386 -31.99 15.39 17.91
C HIS A 386 -30.73 16.11 18.35
#